data_5b32c2c33d3d7df73f4ed69fcb491413
#
_entry.id   5b32c2c33d3d7df73f4ed69fcb491413
#
_cell.length_a   1.000
_cell.length_b   1.000
_cell.length_c   1.000
_cell.angle_alpha   90.00
_cell.angle_beta   90.00
_cell.angle_gamma   90.00
#
_symmetry.space_group_name_H-M   'P 1'
#
loop_
_entity.id
_entity.type
_entity.pdbx_description
1 polymer ?
#
loop_
_entity_poly.entity_id
_entity_poly.type
_entity_poly.pdbx_seq_one_letter_code
_entity_poly.pdbx_strand_id
1 'polypeptide(L)'
;ARDGCVAEARSQALDDGGPHAFAQAFSRAGHSRAEALLTLATAAEASQLAPSLTDLLERPLAASLALRAAEALCACGSEVEEDFTQALAQAKEAADTLAETLKTTGDPEAITQAASPLEALAEGPAVSCFLEVFAHLSPDGWMGTSRLAGLSPSLDSVLVLALDATALPGAEAVPLLQRLAQSDTKATAKRARVLLHKLKSRGVDVDEGESPAVWSLPPAESGPGEALATGFDPAGHRLVWLALPAPGRGLHVGYGIIDDAAGLLSFSWGSMTKKQLGEVKDELAGEHAKRKIPIVELAPNEAALRLAEAAARSEAAGREVPEDYRAFERLHPPPPGQPTAAIYEAMPPETVERARHSTSATPSLLDDPEAVVGFWPVEAEAVARSAEPAGEGRIIIAPSPPQAPEAEETEAACDRLFAGELLERLLARMEEQAFVFWADGQHERATLCLACVLPLRDDPLLKPSAHPFWRLWAERLLQAHRQESQREQASGRLIVTPEEAAAEAEAARRGFPPRRPR
;
A
#
# COMPACT_ATOMS: atom_id res chain seq x y z
N ALA A 1 47.77 0.93 7.66
CA ALA A 1 46.56 1.80 7.76
C ALA A 1 45.39 1.28 6.90
N ARG A 2 45.63 0.75 5.67
CA ARG A 2 44.57 0.15 4.83
C ARG A 2 43.99 -1.11 5.45
N ASP A 3 44.82 -2.01 5.98
CA ASP A 3 44.39 -3.27 6.55
C ASP A 3 43.62 -3.09 7.87
N GLY A 4 43.93 -2.04 8.65
CA GLY A 4 43.18 -1.70 9.86
C GLY A 4 41.78 -1.17 9.58
N CYS A 5 41.61 -0.31 8.55
CA CYS A 5 40.29 0.19 8.13
C CYS A 5 39.41 -0.91 7.54
N VAL A 6 40.01 -1.89 6.85
CA VAL A 6 39.29 -3.06 6.32
C VAL A 6 38.79 -3.98 7.44
N ALA A 7 39.64 -4.21 8.45
CA ALA A 7 39.26 -5.04 9.61
C ALA A 7 38.15 -4.39 10.46
N GLU A 8 38.18 -3.07 10.62
CA GLU A 8 37.20 -2.33 11.40
C GLU A 8 35.84 -2.18 10.68
N ALA A 9 35.87 -1.94 9.36
CA ALA A 9 34.68 -1.99 8.51
C ALA A 9 34.08 -3.41 8.41
N ARG A 10 34.93 -4.44 8.50
CA ARG A 10 34.58 -5.86 8.56
C ARG A 10 33.83 -6.21 9.84
N SER A 11 34.28 -5.75 10.99
CA SER A 11 33.62 -5.95 12.28
C SER A 11 32.26 -5.26 12.30
N GLN A 12 32.19 -3.99 11.92
CA GLN A 12 30.96 -3.20 11.93
C GLN A 12 29.90 -3.75 10.96
N ALA A 13 30.27 -4.14 9.74
CA ALA A 13 29.31 -4.68 8.77
C ALA A 13 28.74 -6.06 9.15
N LEU A 14 29.47 -6.83 9.96
CA LEU A 14 29.04 -8.15 10.43
C LEU A 14 28.30 -8.09 11.77
N ASP A 15 28.62 -7.13 12.62
CA ASP A 15 28.02 -6.96 13.95
C ASP A 15 26.64 -6.28 13.90
N ASP A 16 26.36 -5.43 12.90
CA ASP A 16 25.13 -4.61 12.80
C ASP A 16 23.96 -5.25 12.01
N GLY A 17 23.97 -6.56 11.74
CA GLY A 17 22.82 -7.21 11.11
C GLY A 17 23.11 -8.32 10.09
N GLY A 18 24.35 -8.72 9.92
CA GLY A 18 24.77 -9.90 9.14
C GLY A 18 24.29 -9.89 7.67
N PRO A 19 23.75 -11.03 7.17
CA PRO A 19 23.37 -11.21 5.76
C PRO A 19 22.34 -10.21 5.25
N HIS A 20 21.41 -9.78 6.09
CA HIS A 20 20.38 -8.82 5.70
C HIS A 20 20.93 -7.41 5.47
N ALA A 21 21.84 -6.95 6.34
CA ALA A 21 22.51 -5.65 6.19
C ALA A 21 23.40 -5.63 4.94
N PHE A 22 24.11 -6.74 4.66
CA PHE A 22 24.90 -6.90 3.43
C PHE A 22 24.02 -6.79 2.18
N ALA A 23 22.93 -7.56 2.10
CA ALA A 23 22.01 -7.53 0.96
C ALA A 23 21.39 -6.12 0.76
N GLN A 24 21.04 -5.44 1.84
CA GLN A 24 20.51 -4.07 1.79
C GLN A 24 21.56 -3.06 1.36
N ALA A 25 22.79 -3.16 1.87
CA ALA A 25 23.90 -2.30 1.47
C ALA A 25 24.26 -2.49 -0.02
N PHE A 26 24.29 -3.76 -0.47
CA PHE A 26 24.56 -4.11 -1.86
C PHE A 26 23.49 -3.57 -2.81
N SER A 27 22.19 -3.71 -2.48
CA SER A 27 21.09 -3.24 -3.32
C SER A 27 21.06 -1.72 -3.53
N ARG A 28 21.69 -0.96 -2.62
CA ARG A 28 21.80 0.51 -2.68
C ARG A 28 23.14 1.01 -3.21
N ALA A 29 24.08 0.11 -3.47
CA ALA A 29 25.43 0.45 -3.87
C ALA A 29 25.51 0.71 -5.38
N GLY A 30 26.23 1.75 -5.79
CA GLY A 30 26.71 1.84 -7.18
C GLY A 30 27.81 0.80 -7.46
N HIS A 31 28.14 0.57 -8.72
CA HIS A 31 29.05 -0.50 -9.17
C HIS A 31 30.34 -0.63 -8.34
N SER A 32 31.13 0.43 -8.21
CA SER A 32 32.40 0.41 -7.45
C SER A 32 32.21 0.07 -5.95
N ARG A 33 31.11 0.51 -5.36
CA ARG A 33 30.82 0.20 -3.96
C ARG A 33 30.34 -1.24 -3.78
N ALA A 34 29.58 -1.75 -4.72
CA ALA A 34 29.16 -3.15 -4.77
C ALA A 34 30.38 -4.09 -4.90
N GLU A 35 31.34 -3.74 -5.78
CA GLU A 35 32.59 -4.47 -5.93
C GLU A 35 33.42 -4.48 -4.63
N ALA A 36 33.52 -3.34 -3.96
CA ALA A 36 34.19 -3.25 -2.66
C ALA A 36 33.51 -4.12 -1.58
N LEU A 37 32.18 -4.16 -1.55
CA LEU A 37 31.43 -5.02 -0.63
C LEU A 37 31.68 -6.51 -0.88
N LEU A 38 31.72 -6.93 -2.15
CA LEU A 38 32.03 -8.33 -2.51
C LEU A 38 33.48 -8.68 -2.19
N THR A 39 34.45 -7.78 -2.40
CA THR A 39 35.84 -7.97 -1.98
C THR A 39 35.97 -8.15 -0.48
N LEU A 40 35.19 -7.39 0.31
CA LEU A 40 35.13 -7.55 1.76
C LEU A 40 34.51 -8.90 2.16
N ALA A 41 33.44 -9.33 1.47
CA ALA A 41 32.82 -10.63 1.70
C ALA A 41 33.77 -11.80 1.44
N THR A 42 34.55 -11.74 0.34
CA THR A 42 35.59 -12.72 0.01
C THR A 42 36.66 -12.78 1.10
N ALA A 43 37.15 -11.63 1.54
CA ALA A 43 38.18 -11.56 2.60
C ALA A 43 37.66 -11.98 3.98
N ALA A 44 36.35 -11.97 4.19
CA ALA A 44 35.74 -12.34 5.46
C ALA A 44 35.56 -13.84 5.64
N GLU A 45 35.54 -14.63 4.56
CA GLU A 45 35.23 -16.09 4.55
C GLU A 45 33.96 -16.41 5.37
N ALA A 46 32.99 -15.49 5.33
CA ALA A 46 31.85 -15.54 6.22
C ALA A 46 30.78 -16.48 5.67
N SER A 47 30.79 -17.74 6.08
CA SER A 47 29.81 -18.76 5.64
C SER A 47 28.35 -18.34 5.83
N GLN A 48 28.07 -17.47 6.78
CA GLN A 48 26.75 -16.87 7.01
C GLN A 48 26.24 -15.99 5.84
N LEU A 49 27.13 -15.52 4.97
CA LEU A 49 26.78 -14.75 3.77
C LEU A 49 26.42 -15.61 2.56
N ALA A 50 26.68 -16.93 2.59
CA ALA A 50 26.46 -17.82 1.46
C ALA A 50 25.01 -17.75 0.91
N PRO A 51 23.93 -17.76 1.71
CA PRO A 51 22.57 -17.64 1.17
C PRO A 51 22.35 -16.31 0.44
N SER A 52 22.85 -15.21 0.99
CA SER A 52 22.70 -13.88 0.36
C SER A 52 23.51 -13.74 -0.93
N LEU A 53 24.67 -14.39 -1.02
CA LEU A 53 25.50 -14.43 -2.23
C LEU A 53 24.86 -15.31 -3.31
N THR A 54 24.23 -16.42 -2.93
CA THR A 54 23.44 -17.26 -3.85
C THR A 54 22.27 -16.45 -4.43
N ASP A 55 21.47 -15.80 -3.57
CA ASP A 55 20.38 -14.92 -4.01
C ASP A 55 20.84 -13.78 -4.94
N LEU A 56 22.07 -13.29 -4.74
CA LEU A 56 22.67 -12.28 -5.62
C LEU A 56 22.98 -12.85 -7.00
N LEU A 57 23.52 -14.07 -7.08
CA LEU A 57 23.85 -14.72 -8.37
C LEU A 57 22.61 -15.14 -9.17
N GLU A 58 21.46 -15.30 -8.52
CA GLU A 58 20.18 -15.51 -9.20
C GLU A 58 19.64 -14.24 -9.87
N ARG A 59 20.17 -13.07 -9.51
CA ARG A 59 19.78 -11.79 -10.10
C ARG A 59 20.71 -11.40 -11.22
N PRO A 60 20.22 -10.64 -12.22
CA PRO A 60 21.09 -10.07 -13.25
C PRO A 60 22.10 -9.09 -12.62
N LEU A 61 23.37 -9.40 -12.74
CA LEU A 61 24.50 -8.58 -12.27
C LEU A 61 25.46 -8.29 -13.42
N ALA A 62 26.19 -7.18 -13.34
CA ALA A 62 27.34 -6.95 -14.22
C ALA A 62 28.38 -8.08 -14.07
N ALA A 63 29.06 -8.46 -15.16
CA ALA A 63 29.91 -9.66 -15.20
C ALA A 63 31.02 -9.65 -14.12
N SER A 64 31.63 -8.48 -13.88
CA SER A 64 32.64 -8.31 -12.83
C SER A 64 32.05 -8.54 -11.43
N LEU A 65 30.83 -8.04 -11.18
CA LEU A 65 30.15 -8.23 -9.90
C LEU A 65 29.70 -9.69 -9.70
N ALA A 66 29.21 -10.35 -10.76
CA ALA A 66 28.83 -11.74 -10.72
C ALA A 66 30.04 -12.65 -10.45
N LEU A 67 31.19 -12.38 -11.09
CA LEU A 67 32.44 -13.10 -10.82
C LEU A 67 32.89 -12.93 -9.36
N ARG A 68 32.87 -11.70 -8.85
CA ARG A 68 33.23 -11.42 -7.44
C ARG A 68 32.27 -12.09 -6.47
N ALA A 69 30.99 -12.14 -6.78
CA ALA A 69 30.01 -12.83 -5.97
C ALA A 69 30.25 -14.36 -5.96
N ALA A 70 30.60 -14.94 -7.10
CA ALA A 70 30.98 -16.34 -7.22
C ALA A 70 32.27 -16.64 -6.43
N GLU A 71 33.31 -15.81 -6.52
CA GLU A 71 34.55 -15.92 -5.73
C GLU A 71 34.25 -15.85 -4.23
N ALA A 72 33.40 -14.90 -3.81
CA ALA A 72 33.00 -14.77 -2.40
C ALA A 72 32.21 -15.98 -1.92
N LEU A 73 31.35 -16.55 -2.76
CA LEU A 73 30.56 -17.75 -2.44
C LEU A 73 31.47 -18.97 -2.31
N CYS A 74 32.47 -19.13 -3.18
CA CYS A 74 33.50 -20.16 -3.05
C CYS A 74 34.30 -19.99 -1.75
N ALA A 75 34.70 -18.77 -1.38
CA ALA A 75 35.40 -18.49 -0.13
C ALA A 75 34.56 -18.82 1.11
N CYS A 76 33.22 -18.77 0.98
CA CYS A 76 32.29 -19.22 2.04
C CYS A 76 32.12 -20.75 2.10
N GLY A 77 32.83 -21.53 1.28
CA GLY A 77 32.78 -22.97 1.27
C GLY A 77 31.65 -23.58 0.42
N SER A 78 31.01 -22.78 -0.43
CA SER A 78 29.99 -23.25 -1.37
C SER A 78 30.62 -23.57 -2.73
N GLU A 79 30.13 -24.61 -3.40
CA GLU A 79 30.58 -24.93 -4.76
C GLU A 79 29.80 -24.07 -5.78
N VAL A 80 30.53 -23.47 -6.72
CA VAL A 80 29.99 -22.81 -7.89
C VAL A 80 30.48 -23.57 -9.12
N GLU A 81 29.57 -23.81 -10.08
CA GLU A 81 29.92 -24.55 -11.31
C GLU A 81 31.04 -23.85 -12.07
N GLU A 82 32.09 -24.61 -12.43
CA GLU A 82 33.26 -24.06 -13.14
C GLU A 82 32.87 -23.49 -14.51
N ASP A 83 31.96 -24.18 -15.20
CA ASP A 83 31.43 -23.71 -16.50
C ASP A 83 30.73 -22.34 -16.40
N PHE A 84 30.02 -22.10 -15.29
CA PHE A 84 29.36 -20.82 -15.05
C PHE A 84 30.36 -19.70 -14.79
N THR A 85 31.37 -19.94 -13.96
CA THR A 85 32.44 -18.96 -13.71
C THR A 85 33.26 -18.66 -14.96
N GLN A 86 33.53 -19.66 -15.78
CA GLN A 86 34.19 -19.50 -17.06
C GLN A 86 33.35 -18.65 -18.05
N ALA A 87 32.05 -18.91 -18.13
CA ALA A 87 31.13 -18.13 -18.95
C ALA A 87 31.06 -16.65 -18.51
N LEU A 88 31.06 -16.39 -17.21
CA LEU A 88 31.12 -15.02 -16.66
C LEU A 88 32.46 -14.33 -16.96
N ALA A 89 33.56 -15.06 -16.90
CA ALA A 89 34.89 -14.51 -17.29
C ALA A 89 34.91 -14.11 -18.75
N GLN A 90 34.40 -14.96 -19.64
CA GLN A 90 34.24 -14.65 -21.07
C GLN A 90 33.31 -13.46 -21.30
N ALA A 91 32.20 -13.40 -20.56
CA ALA A 91 31.28 -12.26 -20.63
C ALA A 91 31.93 -10.96 -20.21
N LYS A 92 32.79 -10.96 -19.19
CA LYS A 92 33.56 -9.79 -18.76
C LYS A 92 34.57 -9.35 -19.83
N GLU A 93 35.35 -10.26 -20.40
CA GLU A 93 36.32 -9.96 -21.45
C GLU A 93 35.64 -9.38 -22.71
N ALA A 94 34.50 -9.97 -23.08
CA ALA A 94 33.68 -9.46 -24.18
C ALA A 94 33.11 -8.06 -23.86
N ALA A 95 32.72 -7.81 -22.62
CA ALA A 95 32.23 -6.50 -22.18
C ALA A 95 33.30 -5.42 -22.25
N ASP A 96 34.51 -5.72 -21.77
CA ASP A 96 35.64 -4.78 -21.82
C ASP A 96 35.99 -4.43 -23.28
N THR A 97 36.02 -5.43 -24.19
CA THR A 97 36.26 -5.25 -25.61
C THR A 97 35.17 -4.41 -26.28
N LEU A 98 33.91 -4.73 -25.99
CA LEU A 98 32.76 -4.05 -26.58
C LEU A 98 32.64 -2.60 -26.06
N ALA A 99 32.86 -2.37 -24.78
CA ALA A 99 32.85 -1.04 -24.19
C ALA A 99 33.94 -0.15 -24.77
N GLU A 100 35.16 -0.69 -24.99
CA GLU A 100 36.25 0.04 -25.62
C GLU A 100 35.98 0.32 -27.11
N THR A 101 35.39 -0.64 -27.83
CA THR A 101 34.99 -0.47 -29.22
C THR A 101 33.93 0.63 -29.37
N LEU A 102 32.92 0.65 -28.47
CA LEU A 102 31.87 1.67 -28.47
C LEU A 102 32.41 3.09 -28.18
N LYS A 103 33.50 3.19 -27.39
CA LYS A 103 34.15 4.47 -27.08
C LYS A 103 35.06 4.97 -28.22
N THR A 104 35.75 4.07 -28.92
CA THR A 104 36.82 4.44 -29.81
C THR A 104 36.40 4.51 -31.29
N THR A 105 35.42 3.69 -31.67
CA THR A 105 35.01 3.62 -33.09
C THR A 105 33.51 3.72 -33.29
N GLY A 106 33.11 4.37 -34.38
CA GLY A 106 31.73 4.37 -34.84
C GLY A 106 31.43 3.30 -35.89
N ASP A 107 32.41 2.43 -36.21
CA ASP A 107 32.31 1.45 -37.28
C ASP A 107 31.37 0.28 -36.90
N PRO A 108 30.30 0.06 -37.68
CA PRO A 108 29.36 -1.05 -37.41
C PRO A 108 30.02 -2.44 -37.53
N GLU A 109 31.00 -2.61 -38.39
CA GLU A 109 31.68 -3.91 -38.55
C GLU A 109 32.51 -4.26 -37.30
N ALA A 110 33.26 -3.26 -36.78
CA ALA A 110 34.01 -3.43 -35.55
C ALA A 110 33.11 -3.76 -34.34
N ILE A 111 31.93 -3.11 -34.23
CA ILE A 111 30.95 -3.38 -33.17
C ILE A 111 30.38 -4.79 -33.32
N THR A 112 30.05 -5.21 -34.55
CA THR A 112 29.55 -6.56 -34.83
C THR A 112 30.58 -7.61 -34.45
N GLN A 113 31.86 -7.38 -34.82
CA GLN A 113 32.93 -8.31 -34.45
C GLN A 113 33.16 -8.38 -32.94
N ALA A 114 33.11 -7.25 -32.24
CA ALA A 114 33.23 -7.20 -30.78
C ALA A 114 32.04 -7.87 -30.04
N ALA A 115 30.85 -7.81 -30.62
CA ALA A 115 29.64 -8.44 -30.06
C ALA A 115 29.51 -9.93 -30.43
N SER A 116 30.20 -10.43 -31.44
CA SER A 116 30.10 -11.82 -31.93
C SER A 116 30.30 -12.88 -30.84
N PRO A 117 31.24 -12.76 -29.87
CA PRO A 117 31.40 -13.74 -28.80
C PRO A 117 30.15 -13.92 -27.92
N LEU A 118 29.28 -12.89 -27.84
CA LEU A 118 28.08 -12.93 -27.01
C LEU A 118 27.01 -13.88 -27.52
N GLU A 119 26.99 -14.18 -28.82
CA GLU A 119 26.02 -15.12 -29.41
C GLU A 119 26.28 -16.57 -28.96
N ALA A 120 27.50 -16.89 -28.53
CA ALA A 120 27.86 -18.20 -27.99
C ALA A 120 27.59 -18.35 -26.49
N LEU A 121 27.34 -17.25 -25.80
CA LEU A 121 27.07 -17.28 -24.36
C LEU A 121 25.61 -17.65 -24.06
N ALA A 122 25.38 -18.31 -22.95
CA ALA A 122 24.05 -18.49 -22.39
C ALA A 122 23.42 -17.12 -22.04
N GLU A 123 22.08 -17.04 -21.97
CA GLU A 123 21.34 -15.79 -21.74
C GLU A 123 21.83 -15.03 -20.49
N GLY A 124 22.03 -15.71 -19.36
CA GLY A 124 22.47 -15.08 -18.10
C GLY A 124 23.82 -14.37 -18.22
N PRO A 125 24.92 -15.05 -18.62
CA PRO A 125 26.22 -14.42 -18.87
C PRO A 125 26.19 -13.34 -19.94
N ALA A 126 25.39 -13.48 -21.00
CA ALA A 126 25.24 -12.45 -22.03
C ALA A 126 24.54 -11.19 -21.47
N VAL A 127 23.52 -11.33 -20.62
CA VAL A 127 22.90 -10.21 -19.88
C VAL A 127 23.95 -9.55 -18.97
N SER A 128 24.73 -10.33 -18.25
CA SER A 128 25.80 -9.82 -17.37
C SER A 128 26.86 -9.02 -18.13
N CYS A 129 27.19 -9.44 -19.35
CA CYS A 129 28.08 -8.68 -20.25
C CYS A 129 27.53 -7.29 -20.56
N PHE A 130 26.27 -7.17 -21.00
CA PHE A 130 25.69 -5.86 -21.30
C PHE A 130 25.53 -4.99 -20.05
N LEU A 131 25.24 -5.56 -18.88
CA LEU A 131 25.23 -4.82 -17.63
C LEU A 131 26.62 -4.24 -17.28
N GLU A 132 27.69 -4.99 -17.57
CA GLU A 132 29.08 -4.53 -17.44
C GLU A 132 29.38 -3.39 -18.42
N VAL A 133 29.02 -3.55 -19.70
CA VAL A 133 29.14 -2.50 -20.70
C VAL A 133 28.45 -1.22 -20.24
N PHE A 134 27.21 -1.31 -19.80
CA PHE A 134 26.44 -0.16 -19.33
C PHE A 134 27.05 0.52 -18.11
N ALA A 135 27.64 -0.25 -17.18
CA ALA A 135 28.30 0.30 -16.00
C ALA A 135 29.57 1.10 -16.34
N HIS A 136 30.21 0.79 -17.46
CA HIS A 136 31.46 1.44 -17.89
C HIS A 136 31.28 2.56 -18.94
N LEU A 137 30.07 2.77 -19.45
CA LEU A 137 29.80 3.83 -20.40
C LEU A 137 29.59 5.18 -19.70
N SER A 138 30.29 6.19 -20.21
CA SER A 138 29.98 7.59 -19.94
C SER A 138 28.66 7.99 -20.61
N PRO A 139 27.99 9.10 -20.19
CA PRO A 139 26.80 9.60 -20.88
C PRO A 139 26.97 9.72 -22.40
N ASP A 140 28.13 10.18 -22.89
CA ASP A 140 28.42 10.28 -24.30
C ASP A 140 28.58 8.90 -24.98
N GLY A 141 29.08 7.89 -24.25
CA GLY A 141 29.22 6.51 -24.73
C GLY A 141 27.86 5.82 -24.95
N TRP A 142 26.84 6.22 -24.25
CA TRP A 142 25.47 5.70 -24.42
C TRP A 142 24.91 6.00 -25.82
N MET A 143 25.28 7.09 -26.44
CA MET A 143 24.88 7.43 -27.82
C MET A 143 25.30 6.34 -28.82
N GLY A 144 26.43 5.68 -28.58
CA GLY A 144 26.95 4.58 -29.41
C GLY A 144 26.14 3.28 -29.26
N THR A 145 25.50 3.06 -28.13
CA THR A 145 24.79 1.79 -27.82
C THR A 145 23.61 1.53 -28.76
N SER A 146 22.99 2.55 -29.32
CA SER A 146 21.91 2.39 -30.30
C SER A 146 22.32 1.53 -31.51
N ARG A 147 23.64 1.40 -31.80
CA ARG A 147 24.19 0.57 -32.87
C ARG A 147 24.21 -0.92 -32.53
N LEU A 148 24.04 -1.26 -31.25
CA LEU A 148 23.94 -2.65 -30.82
C LEU A 148 22.58 -3.27 -31.20
N ALA A 149 21.56 -2.44 -31.40
CA ALA A 149 20.23 -2.93 -31.79
C ALA A 149 20.22 -3.32 -33.29
N GLY A 150 19.70 -4.49 -33.58
CA GLY A 150 19.57 -5.05 -34.92
C GLY A 150 20.80 -5.82 -35.38
N LEU A 151 21.79 -6.10 -34.53
CA LEU A 151 22.93 -6.98 -34.86
C LEU A 151 22.46 -8.42 -35.05
N SER A 152 21.67 -8.94 -34.09
CA SER A 152 20.97 -10.22 -34.24
C SER A 152 19.72 -10.25 -33.32
N PRO A 153 18.70 -11.07 -33.64
CA PRO A 153 17.49 -11.19 -32.84
C PRO A 153 17.76 -11.70 -31.42
N SER A 154 18.77 -12.54 -31.22
CA SER A 154 19.20 -13.05 -29.92
C SER A 154 19.82 -11.95 -29.08
N LEU A 155 20.74 -11.16 -29.64
CA LEU A 155 21.35 -10.03 -28.94
C LEU A 155 20.34 -8.94 -28.61
N ASP A 156 19.40 -8.63 -29.48
CA ASP A 156 18.30 -7.70 -29.21
C ASP A 156 17.48 -8.14 -27.97
N SER A 157 17.20 -9.44 -27.85
CA SER A 157 16.49 -9.98 -26.69
C SER A 157 17.28 -9.82 -25.39
N VAL A 158 18.56 -10.13 -25.42
CA VAL A 158 19.47 -9.99 -24.27
C VAL A 158 19.66 -8.52 -23.87
N LEU A 159 19.79 -7.62 -24.85
CA LEU A 159 19.90 -6.17 -24.62
C LEU A 159 18.67 -5.63 -23.86
N VAL A 160 17.47 -5.99 -24.29
CA VAL A 160 16.24 -5.55 -23.61
C VAL A 160 16.17 -6.10 -22.18
N LEU A 161 16.61 -7.35 -21.95
CA LEU A 161 16.70 -7.93 -20.61
C LEU A 161 17.68 -7.19 -19.72
N ALA A 162 18.85 -6.85 -20.25
CA ALA A 162 19.85 -6.08 -19.53
C ALA A 162 19.35 -4.66 -19.19
N LEU A 163 18.66 -4.00 -20.11
CA LEU A 163 18.05 -2.68 -19.87
C LEU A 163 16.92 -2.72 -18.83
N ASP A 164 16.12 -3.79 -18.79
CA ASP A 164 15.08 -3.94 -17.78
C ASP A 164 15.65 -4.23 -16.38
N ALA A 165 16.81 -4.89 -16.34
CA ALA A 165 17.52 -5.20 -15.08
C ALA A 165 18.30 -3.99 -14.52
N THR A 166 18.65 -3.01 -15.34
CA THR A 166 19.25 -1.77 -14.86
C THR A 166 18.20 -0.87 -14.20
N ALA A 167 18.62 -0.10 -13.20
CA ALA A 167 17.88 1.11 -12.83
C ALA A 167 17.98 2.06 -14.03
N LEU A 168 17.02 1.97 -14.97
CA LEU A 168 17.02 2.61 -16.28
C LEU A 168 17.81 3.92 -16.30
N PRO A 169 18.91 4.02 -17.06
CA PRO A 169 19.56 5.29 -17.30
C PRO A 169 18.53 6.22 -17.95
N GLY A 170 18.66 7.50 -17.77
CA GLY A 170 17.70 8.50 -18.23
C GLY A 170 17.47 8.56 -19.74
N ALA A 171 17.58 9.78 -20.30
CA ALA A 171 17.39 10.04 -21.72
C ALA A 171 18.39 9.29 -22.63
N GLU A 172 19.52 8.86 -22.10
CA GLU A 172 20.60 8.21 -22.84
C GLU A 172 20.20 6.85 -23.42
N ALA A 173 19.28 6.11 -22.76
CA ALA A 173 18.80 4.82 -23.25
C ALA A 173 17.70 4.94 -24.32
N VAL A 174 17.11 6.11 -24.51
CA VAL A 174 15.98 6.32 -25.43
C VAL A 174 16.33 5.89 -26.87
N PRO A 175 17.46 6.29 -27.49
CA PRO A 175 17.77 5.90 -28.86
C PRO A 175 17.91 4.38 -29.04
N LEU A 176 18.51 3.68 -28.07
CA LEU A 176 18.65 2.23 -28.09
C LEU A 176 17.25 1.54 -27.98
N LEU A 177 16.45 1.97 -27.03
CA LEU A 177 15.10 1.43 -26.83
C LEU A 177 14.17 1.68 -28.02
N GLN A 178 14.29 2.85 -28.70
CA GLN A 178 13.54 3.16 -29.92
C GLN A 178 13.87 2.20 -31.05
N ARG A 179 15.15 1.86 -31.22
CA ARG A 179 15.56 0.86 -32.21
C ARG A 179 15.10 -0.55 -31.86
N LEU A 180 15.25 -0.96 -30.61
CA LEU A 180 14.75 -2.25 -30.12
C LEU A 180 13.23 -2.37 -30.21
N ALA A 181 12.49 -1.25 -30.11
CA ALA A 181 11.04 -1.22 -30.33
C ALA A 181 10.62 -1.48 -31.78
N GLN A 182 11.57 -1.41 -32.72
CA GLN A 182 11.42 -1.73 -34.15
C GLN A 182 11.94 -3.13 -34.50
N SER A 183 12.43 -3.91 -33.52
CA SER A 183 12.94 -5.27 -33.74
C SER A 183 11.87 -6.17 -34.33
N ASP A 184 12.25 -7.07 -35.23
CA ASP A 184 11.37 -8.08 -35.84
C ASP A 184 10.83 -9.08 -34.81
N THR A 185 11.51 -9.24 -33.68
CA THR A 185 11.07 -10.09 -32.59
C THR A 185 10.00 -9.36 -31.76
N LYS A 186 8.73 -9.83 -31.89
CA LYS A 186 7.57 -9.22 -31.19
C LYS A 186 7.75 -9.08 -29.69
N ALA A 187 8.42 -10.05 -29.04
CA ALA A 187 8.66 -10.04 -27.60
C ALA A 187 9.62 -8.89 -27.21
N THR A 188 10.73 -8.77 -27.93
CA THR A 188 11.76 -7.72 -27.76
C THR A 188 11.13 -6.33 -27.99
N ALA A 189 10.45 -6.15 -29.13
CA ALA A 189 9.81 -4.88 -29.47
C ALA A 189 8.76 -4.46 -28.41
N LYS A 190 7.96 -5.41 -27.91
CA LYS A 190 6.97 -5.16 -26.85
C LYS A 190 7.64 -4.71 -25.55
N ARG A 191 8.70 -5.42 -25.13
CA ARG A 191 9.42 -5.11 -23.89
C ARG A 191 10.13 -3.75 -23.97
N ALA A 192 10.75 -3.44 -25.11
CA ALA A 192 11.39 -2.13 -25.36
C ALA A 192 10.37 -0.98 -25.26
N ARG A 193 9.16 -1.14 -25.82
CA ARG A 193 8.08 -0.14 -25.70
C ARG A 193 7.63 0.07 -24.25
N VAL A 194 7.55 -1.01 -23.46
CA VAL A 194 7.25 -0.90 -22.02
C VAL A 194 8.33 -0.09 -21.30
N LEU A 195 9.60 -0.31 -21.62
CA LEU A 195 10.71 0.45 -21.02
C LEU A 195 10.69 1.93 -21.43
N LEU A 196 10.41 2.23 -22.70
CA LEU A 196 10.20 3.62 -23.16
C LEU A 196 9.06 4.29 -22.40
N HIS A 197 7.95 3.59 -22.18
CA HIS A 197 6.84 4.11 -21.41
C HIS A 197 7.23 4.35 -19.93
N LYS A 198 8.01 3.45 -19.31
CA LYS A 198 8.56 3.65 -17.96
C LYS A 198 9.45 4.90 -17.89
N LEU A 199 10.28 5.17 -18.91
CA LEU A 199 11.10 6.39 -18.98
C LEU A 199 10.24 7.65 -19.13
N LYS A 200 9.25 7.62 -20.00
CA LYS A 200 8.29 8.72 -20.18
C LYS A 200 7.54 9.05 -18.89
N SER A 201 7.10 8.03 -18.14
CA SER A 201 6.42 8.23 -16.85
C SER A 201 7.35 8.81 -15.75
N ARG A 202 8.68 8.72 -15.93
CA ARG A 202 9.68 9.37 -15.06
C ARG A 202 10.07 10.78 -15.53
N GLY A 203 9.36 11.32 -16.55
CA GLY A 203 9.62 12.67 -17.07
C GLY A 203 10.76 12.77 -18.08
N VAL A 204 11.28 11.65 -18.59
CA VAL A 204 12.25 11.65 -19.67
C VAL A 204 11.53 11.98 -20.97
N ASP A 205 12.03 12.97 -21.70
CA ASP A 205 11.52 13.32 -23.02
C ASP A 205 11.87 12.18 -24.00
N VAL A 206 10.84 11.46 -24.42
CA VAL A 206 10.94 10.41 -25.43
C VAL A 206 10.35 10.99 -26.70
N ASP A 207 11.22 11.50 -27.60
CA ASP A 207 10.79 11.97 -28.91
C ASP A 207 10.19 10.76 -29.67
N GLU A 208 8.89 10.76 -29.78
CA GLU A 208 8.18 9.78 -30.60
C GLU A 208 8.37 10.22 -32.05
N GLY A 209 9.57 9.91 -32.62
CA GLY A 209 9.81 10.05 -34.07
C GLY A 209 8.63 9.39 -34.80
N GLU A 210 8.07 10.08 -35.78
CA GLU A 210 6.83 9.78 -36.54
C GLU A 210 6.33 8.35 -36.32
N SER A 211 5.50 8.19 -35.32
CA SER A 211 4.81 6.94 -35.05
C SER A 211 4.00 6.62 -36.31
N PRO A 212 4.17 5.45 -36.95
CA PRO A 212 3.33 5.12 -38.11
C PRO A 212 1.89 5.24 -37.64
N ALA A 213 1.14 6.10 -38.32
CA ALA A 213 -0.24 6.50 -38.14
C ALA A 213 -0.86 5.92 -36.85
N VAL A 214 -1.05 6.79 -35.87
CA VAL A 214 -1.87 6.48 -34.68
C VAL A 214 -3.06 5.67 -35.18
N TRP A 215 -3.02 4.35 -34.97
CA TRP A 215 -4.22 3.58 -35.03
C TRP A 215 -5.10 4.22 -33.93
N SER A 216 -5.94 5.15 -34.35
CA SER A 216 -7.08 5.53 -33.54
C SER A 216 -7.88 4.24 -33.43
N LEU A 217 -7.63 3.50 -32.35
CA LEU A 217 -8.54 2.45 -31.93
C LEU A 217 -9.91 3.09 -31.95
N PRO A 218 -10.88 2.46 -32.60
CA PRO A 218 -12.27 2.92 -32.47
C PRO A 218 -12.48 3.13 -30.97
N PRO A 219 -13.17 4.21 -30.55
CA PRO A 219 -13.43 4.43 -29.13
C PRO A 219 -13.88 3.08 -28.59
N ALA A 220 -13.13 2.57 -27.61
CA ALA A 220 -13.48 1.30 -26.99
C ALA A 220 -14.96 1.42 -26.70
N GLU A 221 -15.77 0.49 -27.19
CA GLU A 221 -17.13 0.37 -26.71
C GLU A 221 -16.97 0.18 -25.21
N SER A 222 -17.11 1.31 -24.52
CA SER A 222 -16.90 1.40 -23.08
C SER A 222 -18.05 0.63 -22.48
N GLY A 223 -17.84 -0.66 -22.27
CA GLY A 223 -18.76 -1.41 -21.43
C GLY A 223 -18.89 -0.64 -20.10
N PRO A 224 -20.02 -0.75 -19.43
CA PRO A 224 -20.16 -0.13 -18.11
C PRO A 224 -19.01 -0.57 -17.22
N GLY A 225 -18.42 0.37 -16.49
CA GLY A 225 -17.45 0.04 -15.45
C GLY A 225 -18.11 -0.87 -14.40
N GLU A 226 -17.28 -1.46 -13.55
CA GLU A 226 -17.75 -2.27 -12.41
C GLU A 226 -17.19 -1.64 -11.13
N ALA A 227 -17.97 -1.66 -10.06
CA ALA A 227 -17.50 -1.22 -8.76
C ALA A 227 -18.02 -2.11 -7.64
N LEU A 228 -17.21 -2.21 -6.58
CA LEU A 228 -17.53 -2.95 -5.37
C LEU A 228 -17.26 -2.05 -4.16
N ALA A 229 -18.02 -2.26 -3.09
CA ALA A 229 -17.75 -1.64 -1.83
C ALA A 229 -17.99 -2.63 -0.68
N THR A 230 -17.22 -2.47 0.40
CA THR A 230 -17.48 -3.21 1.63
C THR A 230 -18.40 -2.42 2.56
N GLY A 231 -18.95 -3.08 3.56
CA GLY A 231 -19.40 -2.41 4.76
C GLY A 231 -18.24 -1.75 5.51
N PHE A 232 -18.58 -0.96 6.52
CA PHE A 232 -17.59 -0.41 7.43
C PHE A 232 -17.07 -1.50 8.36
N ASP A 233 -15.75 -1.52 8.56
CA ASP A 233 -15.13 -2.37 9.56
C ASP A 233 -15.24 -1.76 10.98
N PRO A 234 -14.83 -2.49 12.04
CA PRO A 234 -14.84 -1.96 13.41
C PRO A 234 -13.99 -0.69 13.62
N ALA A 235 -13.03 -0.42 12.76
CA ALA A 235 -12.22 0.80 12.80
C ALA A 235 -12.87 1.99 12.07
N GLY A 236 -14.01 1.76 11.40
CA GLY A 236 -14.70 2.77 10.61
C GLY A 236 -14.15 2.93 9.20
N HIS A 237 -13.36 1.97 8.74
CA HIS A 237 -12.82 1.97 7.39
C HIS A 237 -13.73 1.21 6.42
N ARG A 238 -13.70 1.62 5.18
CA ARG A 238 -14.43 1.00 4.07
C ARG A 238 -13.53 0.87 2.86
N LEU A 239 -13.59 -0.26 2.18
CA LEU A 239 -12.96 -0.44 0.88
C LEU A 239 -13.95 -0.02 -0.22
N VAL A 240 -13.48 0.80 -1.16
CA VAL A 240 -14.18 1.08 -2.43
C VAL A 240 -13.25 0.69 -3.56
N TRP A 241 -13.77 -0.11 -4.48
CA TRP A 241 -13.08 -0.64 -5.62
C TRP A 241 -13.79 -0.24 -6.92
N LEU A 242 -13.06 0.21 -7.93
CA LEU A 242 -13.60 0.76 -9.16
C LEU A 242 -12.79 0.28 -10.35
N ALA A 243 -13.43 -0.41 -11.29
CA ALA A 243 -12.86 -0.84 -12.56
C ALA A 243 -13.51 -0.07 -13.70
N LEU A 244 -12.73 0.68 -14.45
CA LEU A 244 -13.17 1.48 -15.57
C LEU A 244 -12.45 1.03 -16.85
N PRO A 245 -13.09 1.14 -18.03
CA PRO A 245 -12.45 0.83 -19.31
C PRO A 245 -11.17 1.65 -19.49
N ALA A 246 -10.06 0.97 -19.83
CA ALA A 246 -8.83 1.61 -20.19
C ALA A 246 -8.83 2.00 -21.68
N PRO A 247 -8.17 3.10 -22.07
CA PRO A 247 -7.95 3.40 -23.46
C PRO A 247 -7.27 2.21 -24.17
N GLY A 248 -7.90 1.64 -25.18
CA GLY A 248 -7.42 0.48 -25.92
C GLY A 248 -7.97 -0.85 -25.42
N ARG A 249 -7.25 -1.62 -24.64
CA ARG A 249 -7.70 -2.93 -24.13
C ARG A 249 -7.47 -3.05 -22.64
N GLY A 250 -8.42 -3.65 -21.93
CA GLY A 250 -8.33 -3.90 -20.49
C GLY A 250 -9.12 -2.91 -19.67
N LEU A 251 -8.83 -2.88 -18.40
CA LEU A 251 -9.49 -2.06 -17.39
C LEU A 251 -8.43 -1.35 -16.56
N HIS A 252 -8.69 -0.11 -16.20
CA HIS A 252 -8.02 0.55 -15.09
C HIS A 252 -8.78 0.23 -13.81
N VAL A 253 -8.11 -0.36 -12.87
CA VAL A 253 -8.70 -0.78 -11.61
C VAL A 253 -8.04 -0.04 -10.48
N GLY A 254 -8.83 0.75 -9.77
CA GLY A 254 -8.42 1.46 -8.57
C GLY A 254 -9.14 0.92 -7.34
N TYR A 255 -8.47 0.93 -6.20
CA TYR A 255 -9.08 0.62 -4.92
C TYR A 255 -8.57 1.58 -3.85
N GLY A 256 -9.49 2.06 -3.03
CA GLY A 256 -9.22 2.99 -1.95
C GLY A 256 -9.79 2.53 -0.62
N ILE A 257 -9.07 2.79 0.45
CA ILE A 257 -9.57 2.66 1.82
C ILE A 257 -10.02 4.04 2.25
N ILE A 258 -11.30 4.13 2.59
CA ILE A 258 -11.97 5.36 3.02
C ILE A 258 -12.26 5.26 4.52
N ASP A 259 -11.97 6.32 5.24
CA ASP A 259 -12.47 6.63 6.57
C ASP A 259 -13.42 7.83 6.46
N ASP A 260 -14.60 7.75 7.05
CA ASP A 260 -15.61 8.80 6.90
C ASP A 260 -15.30 10.10 7.68
N ALA A 261 -14.37 10.04 8.64
CA ALA A 261 -13.83 11.22 9.32
C ALA A 261 -12.53 11.72 8.68
N ALA A 262 -11.63 10.78 8.37
CA ALA A 262 -10.28 11.08 7.92
C ALA A 262 -10.16 11.28 6.39
N GLY A 263 -11.11 10.78 5.62
CA GLY A 263 -11.09 10.83 4.16
C GLY A 263 -10.43 9.61 3.52
N LEU A 264 -9.70 9.81 2.43
CA LEU A 264 -9.03 8.75 1.69
C LEU A 264 -7.70 8.39 2.35
N LEU A 265 -7.65 7.25 3.03
CA LEU A 265 -6.45 6.81 3.78
C LEU A 265 -5.36 6.25 2.85
N SER A 266 -5.77 5.49 1.86
CA SER A 266 -4.87 4.92 0.86
C SER A 266 -5.59 4.71 -0.46
N PHE A 267 -4.84 4.72 -1.53
CA PHE A 267 -5.33 4.40 -2.87
C PHE A 267 -4.21 3.76 -3.68
N SER A 268 -4.56 2.76 -4.45
CA SER A 268 -3.66 2.16 -5.44
C SER A 268 -4.44 1.82 -6.70
N TRP A 269 -3.79 1.84 -7.84
CA TRP A 269 -4.42 1.50 -9.10
C TRP A 269 -3.47 0.83 -10.07
N GLY A 270 -4.04 0.14 -11.07
CA GLY A 270 -3.27 -0.51 -12.12
C GLY A 270 -4.13 -0.92 -13.30
N SER A 271 -3.49 -1.44 -14.34
CA SER A 271 -4.17 -1.98 -15.50
C SER A 271 -4.28 -3.49 -15.41
N MET A 272 -5.46 -4.05 -15.67
CA MET A 272 -5.68 -5.49 -15.69
C MET A 272 -6.63 -5.92 -16.83
N THR A 273 -6.56 -7.19 -17.16
CA THR A 273 -7.50 -7.82 -18.09
C THR A 273 -8.79 -8.19 -17.35
N LYS A 274 -9.89 -8.40 -18.08
CA LYS A 274 -11.16 -8.89 -17.50
C LYS A 274 -10.99 -10.22 -16.76
N LYS A 275 -10.07 -11.09 -17.22
CA LYS A 275 -9.81 -12.37 -16.56
C LYS A 275 -9.14 -12.18 -15.21
N GLN A 276 -8.07 -11.37 -15.15
CA GLN A 276 -7.40 -11.03 -13.90
C GLN A 276 -8.34 -10.34 -12.91
N LEU A 277 -9.25 -9.50 -13.43
CA LEU A 277 -10.28 -8.88 -12.63
C LEU A 277 -11.17 -9.89 -11.93
N GLY A 278 -11.64 -10.92 -12.66
CA GLY A 278 -12.43 -12.00 -12.08
C GLY A 278 -11.67 -12.72 -10.96
N GLU A 279 -10.41 -13.07 -11.19
CA GLU A 279 -9.56 -13.74 -10.20
C GLU A 279 -9.40 -12.90 -8.93
N VAL A 280 -9.16 -11.58 -9.07
CA VAL A 280 -9.04 -10.64 -7.93
C VAL A 280 -10.38 -10.48 -7.19
N LYS A 281 -11.50 -10.41 -7.92
CA LYS A 281 -12.83 -10.35 -7.29
C LYS A 281 -13.11 -11.59 -6.43
N ASP A 282 -12.80 -12.78 -6.94
CA ASP A 282 -13.01 -14.06 -6.25
C ASP A 282 -12.12 -14.14 -4.99
N GLU A 283 -10.86 -13.71 -5.09
CA GLU A 283 -9.93 -13.65 -3.96
C GLU A 283 -10.43 -12.66 -2.89
N LEU A 284 -10.82 -11.47 -3.32
CA LEU A 284 -11.35 -10.42 -2.42
C LEU A 284 -12.62 -10.91 -1.70
N ALA A 285 -13.56 -11.50 -2.44
CA ALA A 285 -14.77 -12.07 -1.87
C ALA A 285 -14.45 -13.16 -0.84
N GLY A 286 -13.48 -14.05 -1.13
CA GLY A 286 -13.03 -15.10 -0.23
C GLY A 286 -12.41 -14.56 1.06
N GLU A 287 -11.57 -13.53 0.99
CA GLU A 287 -10.94 -12.90 2.16
C GLU A 287 -11.96 -12.17 3.05
N HIS A 288 -12.89 -11.45 2.43
CA HIS A 288 -13.91 -10.71 3.18
C HIS A 288 -14.96 -11.65 3.80
N ALA A 289 -15.30 -12.75 3.12
CA ALA A 289 -16.17 -13.78 3.68
C ALA A 289 -15.59 -14.38 4.97
N LYS A 290 -14.26 -14.63 5.03
CA LYS A 290 -13.57 -15.09 6.25
C LYS A 290 -13.72 -14.11 7.41
N ARG A 291 -13.77 -12.81 7.11
CA ARG A 291 -13.91 -11.73 8.10
C ARG A 291 -15.35 -11.33 8.36
N LYS A 292 -16.31 -11.95 7.66
CA LYS A 292 -17.74 -11.62 7.70
C LYS A 292 -18.06 -10.15 7.36
N ILE A 293 -17.24 -9.54 6.52
CA ILE A 293 -17.48 -8.19 6.00
C ILE A 293 -18.12 -8.33 4.62
N PRO A 294 -19.39 -7.92 4.43
CA PRO A 294 -20.06 -8.03 3.14
C PRO A 294 -19.37 -7.17 2.08
N ILE A 295 -19.28 -7.71 0.86
CA ILE A 295 -18.90 -6.98 -0.33
C ILE A 295 -20.10 -6.92 -1.26
N VAL A 296 -20.42 -5.73 -1.72
CA VAL A 296 -21.58 -5.49 -2.57
C VAL A 296 -21.22 -4.73 -3.83
N GLU A 297 -21.99 -4.93 -4.89
CA GLU A 297 -21.87 -4.15 -6.10
C GLU A 297 -22.37 -2.72 -5.87
N LEU A 298 -21.64 -1.76 -6.43
CA LEU A 298 -21.97 -0.34 -6.40
C LEU A 298 -21.98 0.19 -7.85
N ALA A 299 -22.80 1.20 -8.12
CA ALA A 299 -22.73 1.87 -9.41
C ALA A 299 -21.34 2.53 -9.59
N PRO A 300 -20.67 2.38 -10.74
CA PRO A 300 -19.32 2.93 -10.95
C PRO A 300 -19.23 4.45 -10.71
N ASN A 301 -20.25 5.17 -11.15
CA ASN A 301 -20.34 6.62 -10.91
C ASN A 301 -20.40 6.96 -9.42
N GLU A 302 -21.15 6.18 -8.66
CA GLU A 302 -21.30 6.36 -7.22
C GLU A 302 -19.97 6.04 -6.50
N ALA A 303 -19.28 4.98 -6.91
CA ALA A 303 -17.94 4.67 -6.39
C ALA A 303 -16.93 5.79 -6.67
N ALA A 304 -16.95 6.35 -7.88
CA ALA A 304 -16.09 7.48 -8.24
C ALA A 304 -16.38 8.73 -7.39
N LEU A 305 -17.65 9.04 -7.16
CA LEU A 305 -18.06 10.17 -6.31
C LEU A 305 -17.63 9.97 -4.86
N ARG A 306 -17.73 8.75 -4.30
CA ARG A 306 -17.30 8.45 -2.93
C ARG A 306 -15.79 8.59 -2.76
N LEU A 307 -15.01 8.14 -3.75
CA LEU A 307 -13.57 8.31 -3.74
C LEU A 307 -13.19 9.80 -3.82
N ALA A 308 -13.87 10.57 -4.67
CA ALA A 308 -13.65 12.00 -4.81
C ALA A 308 -14.02 12.77 -3.54
N GLU A 309 -15.16 12.45 -2.92
CA GLU A 309 -15.57 13.04 -1.64
C GLU A 309 -14.57 12.73 -0.53
N ALA A 310 -14.09 11.48 -0.45
CA ALA A 310 -13.08 11.09 0.54
C ALA A 310 -11.76 11.84 0.32
N ALA A 311 -11.32 12.02 -0.93
CA ALA A 311 -10.15 12.82 -1.25
C ALA A 311 -10.32 14.30 -0.85
N ALA A 312 -11.48 14.90 -1.17
CA ALA A 312 -11.80 16.27 -0.78
C ALA A 312 -11.84 16.46 0.74
N ARG A 313 -12.33 15.45 1.47
CA ARG A 313 -12.33 15.44 2.95
C ARG A 313 -10.90 15.36 3.50
N SER A 314 -10.02 14.58 2.90
CA SER A 314 -8.59 14.57 3.27
C SER A 314 -7.96 15.95 3.12
N GLU A 315 -8.20 16.62 1.99
CA GLU A 315 -7.71 17.99 1.74
C GLU A 315 -8.25 19.00 2.75
N ALA A 316 -9.56 18.96 3.00
CA ALA A 316 -10.19 19.85 3.98
C ALA A 316 -9.61 19.67 5.40
N ALA A 317 -9.18 18.44 5.73
CA ALA A 317 -8.50 18.11 6.98
C ALA A 317 -6.98 18.41 6.95
N GLY A 318 -6.43 18.99 5.86
CA GLY A 318 -5.02 19.28 5.69
C GLY A 318 -4.15 18.03 5.52
N ARG A 319 -4.71 16.91 5.09
CA ARG A 319 -4.01 15.65 4.82
C ARG A 319 -3.64 15.54 3.35
N GLU A 320 -2.52 14.91 3.09
CA GLU A 320 -2.09 14.63 1.71
C GLU A 320 -2.98 13.55 1.08
N VAL A 321 -3.51 13.84 -0.10
CA VAL A 321 -4.25 12.85 -0.90
C VAL A 321 -3.25 11.95 -1.60
N PRO A 322 -3.43 10.61 -1.60
CA PRO A 322 -2.53 9.69 -2.26
C PRO A 322 -2.26 10.07 -3.73
N GLU A 323 -0.98 10.08 -4.13
CA GLU A 323 -0.56 10.48 -5.48
C GLU A 323 -1.18 9.56 -6.55
N ASP A 324 -1.30 8.28 -6.26
CA ASP A 324 -1.97 7.29 -7.12
C ASP A 324 -3.43 7.68 -7.40
N TYR A 325 -4.15 8.24 -6.42
CA TYR A 325 -5.52 8.73 -6.64
C TYR A 325 -5.51 9.93 -7.59
N ARG A 326 -4.59 10.86 -7.41
CA ARG A 326 -4.47 12.03 -8.31
C ARG A 326 -4.15 11.62 -9.75
N ALA A 327 -3.34 10.58 -9.93
CA ALA A 327 -3.06 10.02 -11.25
C ALA A 327 -4.29 9.36 -11.86
N PHE A 328 -5.03 8.58 -11.07
CA PHE A 328 -6.25 7.91 -11.50
C PHE A 328 -7.38 8.90 -11.83
N GLU A 329 -7.60 9.92 -10.99
CA GLU A 329 -8.60 10.98 -11.17
C GLU A 329 -8.38 11.77 -12.46
N ARG A 330 -7.13 12.07 -12.81
CA ARG A 330 -6.81 12.75 -14.09
C ARG A 330 -7.21 11.93 -15.31
N LEU A 331 -7.11 10.60 -15.23
CA LEU A 331 -7.50 9.69 -16.30
C LEU A 331 -9.00 9.43 -16.31
N HIS A 332 -9.62 9.42 -15.15
CA HIS A 332 -11.02 9.10 -14.92
C HIS A 332 -11.63 10.14 -13.97
N PRO A 333 -11.91 11.34 -14.46
CA PRO A 333 -12.51 12.38 -13.63
C PRO A 333 -13.87 11.89 -13.11
N PRO A 334 -14.18 12.10 -11.82
CA PRO A 334 -15.49 11.73 -11.28
C PRO A 334 -16.60 12.51 -11.97
N PRO A 335 -17.80 11.95 -12.10
CA PRO A 335 -18.94 12.68 -12.64
C PRO A 335 -19.28 13.88 -11.74
N PRO A 336 -19.94 14.90 -12.28
CA PRO A 336 -20.41 16.02 -11.47
C PRO A 336 -21.53 15.55 -10.52
N GLY A 337 -21.50 16.03 -9.29
CA GLY A 337 -22.52 15.72 -8.29
C GLY A 337 -21.92 15.41 -6.91
N GLN A 338 -22.78 14.97 -6.03
CA GLN A 338 -22.43 14.44 -4.71
C GLN A 338 -22.92 13.00 -4.64
N PRO A 339 -22.23 12.13 -3.89
CA PRO A 339 -22.71 10.78 -3.68
C PRO A 339 -24.06 10.81 -2.96
N THR A 340 -24.96 9.96 -3.41
CA THR A 340 -26.29 9.79 -2.79
C THR A 340 -26.32 8.54 -1.93
N ALA A 341 -27.23 8.48 -0.98
CA ALA A 341 -27.42 7.27 -0.21
C ALA A 341 -28.17 6.23 -1.07
N ALA A 342 -27.41 5.35 -1.71
CA ALA A 342 -27.89 4.32 -2.66
C ALA A 342 -29.02 3.43 -2.08
N ILE A 343 -29.17 3.38 -0.77
CA ILE A 343 -30.22 2.62 -0.10
C ILE A 343 -31.62 3.09 -0.50
N TYR A 344 -31.83 4.39 -0.72
CA TYR A 344 -33.15 4.94 -1.05
C TYR A 344 -33.58 4.61 -2.49
N GLU A 345 -32.63 4.30 -3.37
CA GLU A 345 -32.92 3.80 -4.71
C GLU A 345 -33.11 2.28 -4.74
N ALA A 346 -32.38 1.57 -3.89
CA ALA A 346 -32.38 0.11 -3.84
C ALA A 346 -33.56 -0.48 -3.05
N MET A 347 -33.99 0.19 -1.99
CA MET A 347 -35.04 -0.31 -1.07
C MET A 347 -36.43 0.13 -1.52
N PRO A 348 -37.43 -0.79 -1.55
CA PRO A 348 -38.81 -0.43 -1.88
C PRO A 348 -39.38 0.63 -0.93
N PRO A 349 -40.16 1.60 -1.44
CA PRO A 349 -40.71 2.69 -0.63
C PRO A 349 -41.52 2.22 0.60
N GLU A 350 -42.26 1.12 0.46
CA GLU A 350 -43.03 0.52 1.58
C GLU A 350 -42.13 -0.04 2.69
N THR A 351 -40.89 -0.44 2.35
CA THR A 351 -39.93 -0.92 3.35
C THR A 351 -39.26 0.27 4.03
N VAL A 352 -38.97 1.34 3.30
CA VAL A 352 -38.50 2.61 3.88
C VAL A 352 -39.51 3.15 4.87
N GLU A 353 -40.80 3.14 4.50
CA GLU A 353 -41.88 3.59 5.39
C GLU A 353 -42.00 2.70 6.64
N ARG A 354 -41.84 1.40 6.49
CA ARG A 354 -41.81 0.46 7.63
C ARG A 354 -40.64 0.76 8.58
N ALA A 355 -39.48 1.10 8.04
CA ALA A 355 -38.31 1.47 8.86
C ALA A 355 -38.61 2.66 9.77
N ARG A 356 -39.36 3.67 9.31
CA ARG A 356 -39.76 4.84 10.13
C ARG A 356 -40.46 4.47 11.42
N HIS A 357 -41.19 3.33 11.42
CA HIS A 357 -41.98 2.85 12.56
C HIS A 357 -41.29 1.74 13.34
N SER A 358 -40.08 1.32 12.97
CA SER A 358 -39.38 0.17 13.58
C SER A 358 -38.34 0.57 14.64
N THR A 359 -38.44 1.77 15.19
CA THR A 359 -37.42 2.34 16.10
C THR A 359 -37.23 1.54 17.40
N SER A 360 -38.28 0.87 17.91
CA SER A 360 -38.20 0.10 19.15
C SER A 360 -37.27 -1.13 19.06
N ALA A 361 -37.07 -1.68 17.86
CA ALA A 361 -36.21 -2.85 17.63
C ALA A 361 -34.75 -2.48 17.36
N THR A 362 -34.42 -1.21 17.09
CA THR A 362 -33.08 -0.77 16.70
C THR A 362 -31.98 -1.05 17.72
N PRO A 363 -32.23 -1.11 19.06
CA PRO A 363 -31.18 -1.47 20.02
C PRO A 363 -30.52 -2.83 19.77
N SER A 364 -31.21 -3.76 19.09
CA SER A 364 -30.66 -5.08 18.75
C SER A 364 -29.43 -5.03 17.85
N LEU A 365 -29.27 -3.95 17.04
CA LEU A 365 -28.08 -3.74 16.23
C LEU A 365 -26.79 -3.58 17.07
N LEU A 366 -26.90 -3.08 18.29
CA LEU A 366 -25.76 -2.93 19.19
C LEU A 366 -25.31 -4.25 19.83
N ASP A 367 -26.18 -5.27 19.82
CA ASP A 367 -25.93 -6.61 20.36
C ASP A 367 -25.57 -7.60 19.26
N ASP A 368 -25.71 -7.21 18.00
CA ASP A 368 -25.40 -8.04 16.84
C ASP A 368 -23.94 -7.86 16.40
N PRO A 369 -23.05 -8.85 16.66
CA PRO A 369 -21.64 -8.72 16.33
C PRO A 369 -21.38 -8.67 14.81
N GLU A 370 -22.34 -9.12 13.99
CA GLU A 370 -22.22 -9.07 12.54
C GLU A 370 -22.71 -7.74 11.96
N ALA A 371 -23.53 -7.00 12.71
CA ALA A 371 -23.93 -5.66 12.30
C ALA A 371 -22.80 -4.64 12.37
N VAL A 372 -21.81 -4.86 13.24
CA VAL A 372 -20.60 -4.03 13.44
C VAL A 372 -20.87 -2.65 14.05
N VAL A 373 -22.05 -2.09 13.88
CA VAL A 373 -22.40 -0.71 14.27
C VAL A 373 -22.08 -0.33 15.72
N GLY A 374 -22.08 -1.29 16.63
CA GLY A 374 -21.71 -1.08 18.04
C GLY A 374 -20.20 -0.94 18.29
N PHE A 375 -19.38 -1.18 17.27
CA PHE A 375 -17.91 -1.14 17.34
C PHE A 375 -17.31 0.03 16.56
N TRP A 376 -18.13 0.89 15.94
CA TRP A 376 -17.63 2.04 15.22
C TRP A 376 -16.95 3.04 16.15
N PRO A 377 -15.81 3.60 15.73
CA PRO A 377 -15.08 4.55 16.55
C PRO A 377 -15.89 5.84 16.75
N VAL A 378 -15.96 6.25 17.99
CA VAL A 378 -16.37 7.61 18.38
C VAL A 378 -15.19 8.19 19.12
N GLU A 379 -14.82 9.41 18.79
CA GLU A 379 -13.64 10.07 19.34
C GLU A 379 -13.71 10.11 20.89
N ALA A 380 -12.69 9.58 21.56
CA ALA A 380 -12.63 9.52 23.03
C ALA A 380 -12.81 10.90 23.68
N GLU A 381 -12.29 11.95 23.03
CA GLU A 381 -12.46 13.34 23.47
C GLU A 381 -13.92 13.80 23.41
N ALA A 382 -14.69 13.37 22.39
CA ALA A 382 -16.12 13.69 22.29
C ALA A 382 -16.90 13.00 23.40
N VAL A 383 -16.57 11.73 23.70
CA VAL A 383 -17.17 10.99 24.80
C VAL A 383 -16.82 11.64 26.15
N ALA A 384 -15.56 12.00 26.38
CA ALA A 384 -15.09 12.66 27.59
C ALA A 384 -15.80 14.01 27.81
N ARG A 385 -15.85 14.88 26.79
CA ARG A 385 -16.56 16.16 26.85
C ARG A 385 -18.06 16.00 27.13
N SER A 386 -18.67 14.94 26.60
CA SER A 386 -20.09 14.68 26.82
C SER A 386 -20.39 14.14 28.21
N ALA A 387 -19.41 13.49 28.83
CA ALA A 387 -19.50 12.97 30.19
C ALA A 387 -19.39 14.06 31.27
N GLU A 388 -18.86 15.25 30.92
CA GLU A 388 -18.76 16.37 31.87
C GLU A 388 -20.15 16.90 32.22
N PRO A 389 -20.46 17.08 33.51
CA PRO A 389 -21.75 17.64 33.92
C PRO A 389 -21.91 19.07 33.40
N ALA A 390 -23.07 19.40 32.85
CA ALA A 390 -23.40 20.74 32.39
C ALA A 390 -23.59 21.67 33.61
N GLY A 391 -22.51 22.18 34.16
CA GLY A 391 -22.57 23.10 35.31
C GLY A 391 -21.19 23.59 35.71
N GLU A 392 -20.97 24.88 35.54
CA GLU A 392 -19.77 25.56 36.04
C GLU A 392 -19.69 25.40 37.56
N GLY A 393 -18.57 24.86 38.05
CA GLY A 393 -18.09 25.17 39.39
C GLY A 393 -18.56 24.31 40.52
N ARG A 394 -18.87 23.02 40.35
CA ARG A 394 -19.00 22.13 41.49
C ARG A 394 -17.63 21.73 42.04
N ILE A 395 -17.20 22.41 43.09
CA ILE A 395 -16.03 21.98 43.87
C ILE A 395 -16.40 20.67 44.56
N ILE A 396 -15.86 19.54 44.05
CA ILE A 396 -16.05 18.22 44.70
C ILE A 396 -15.15 18.21 45.93
N ILE A 397 -15.77 18.40 47.13
CA ILE A 397 -15.06 18.42 48.43
C ILE A 397 -14.86 17.02 49.00
N ALA A 398 -15.51 15.99 48.45
CA ALA A 398 -15.29 14.59 48.85
C ALA A 398 -15.66 13.63 47.71
N PRO A 399 -14.96 12.49 47.56
CA PRO A 399 -15.37 11.45 46.63
C PRO A 399 -16.66 10.80 47.15
N SER A 400 -17.80 11.19 46.60
CA SER A 400 -19.04 10.44 46.79
C SER A 400 -18.93 9.11 46.03
N PRO A 401 -19.48 7.99 46.57
CA PRO A 401 -19.55 6.76 45.81
C PRO A 401 -20.22 7.03 44.46
N PRO A 402 -19.80 6.36 43.37
CA PRO A 402 -20.35 6.59 42.05
C PRO A 402 -21.87 6.27 42.07
N GLN A 403 -22.67 7.31 42.12
CA GLN A 403 -24.10 7.19 41.88
C GLN A 403 -24.32 6.98 40.39
N ALA A 404 -25.20 6.07 40.02
CA ALA A 404 -25.69 5.99 38.66
C ALA A 404 -26.20 7.38 38.25
N PRO A 405 -25.81 7.94 37.09
CA PRO A 405 -26.27 9.25 36.66
C PRO A 405 -27.81 9.24 36.62
N GLU A 406 -28.40 10.34 36.99
CA GLU A 406 -29.83 10.53 36.80
C GLU A 406 -30.17 10.41 35.31
N ALA A 407 -31.35 9.88 34.97
CA ALA A 407 -31.73 9.64 33.57
C ALA A 407 -31.60 10.91 32.72
N GLU A 408 -31.91 12.07 33.27
CA GLU A 408 -31.78 13.38 32.62
C GLU A 408 -30.34 13.74 32.29
N GLU A 409 -29.36 13.38 33.14
CA GLU A 409 -27.94 13.61 32.83
C GLU A 409 -27.45 12.73 31.68
N THR A 410 -27.95 11.49 31.63
CA THR A 410 -27.62 10.56 30.55
C THR A 410 -28.21 11.02 29.21
N GLU A 411 -29.46 11.50 29.20
CA GLU A 411 -30.11 12.07 28.02
C GLU A 411 -29.37 13.32 27.52
N ALA A 412 -29.04 14.24 28.43
CA ALA A 412 -28.27 15.43 28.08
C ALA A 412 -26.86 15.11 27.54
N ALA A 413 -26.21 14.09 28.10
CA ALA A 413 -24.90 13.62 27.61
C ALA A 413 -25.02 12.97 26.22
N CYS A 414 -26.08 12.21 25.95
CA CYS A 414 -26.38 11.64 24.64
C CYS A 414 -26.55 12.75 23.58
N ASP A 415 -27.35 13.78 23.89
CA ASP A 415 -27.61 14.89 22.98
C ASP A 415 -26.34 15.75 22.72
N ARG A 416 -25.44 15.83 23.69
CA ARG A 416 -24.12 16.48 23.48
C ARG A 416 -23.18 15.63 22.64
N LEU A 417 -23.18 14.33 22.87
CA LEU A 417 -22.30 13.37 22.17
C LEU A 417 -22.67 13.29 20.69
N PHE A 418 -23.95 13.04 20.43
CA PHE A 418 -24.45 12.91 19.06
C PHE A 418 -25.04 14.25 18.59
N ALA A 419 -24.17 15.22 18.34
CA ALA A 419 -24.54 16.55 17.83
C ALA A 419 -23.65 16.99 16.68
N GLY A 420 -24.14 17.91 15.86
CA GLY A 420 -23.39 18.55 14.77
C GLY A 420 -22.81 17.55 13.77
N GLU A 421 -21.55 17.75 13.39
CA GLU A 421 -20.87 16.95 12.37
C GLU A 421 -20.76 15.47 12.71
N LEU A 422 -20.60 15.10 13.98
CA LEU A 422 -20.53 13.70 14.39
C LEU A 422 -21.85 12.98 14.10
N LEU A 423 -22.97 13.58 14.45
CA LEU A 423 -24.28 12.98 14.17
C LEU A 423 -24.49 12.82 12.66
N GLU A 424 -24.26 13.87 11.88
CA GLU A 424 -24.42 13.83 10.42
C GLU A 424 -23.58 12.74 9.78
N ARG A 425 -22.32 12.60 10.21
CA ARG A 425 -21.41 11.55 9.74
C ARG A 425 -21.91 10.16 10.08
N LEU A 426 -22.39 9.96 11.31
CA LEU A 426 -22.91 8.67 11.75
C LEU A 426 -24.23 8.31 11.06
N LEU A 427 -25.11 9.28 10.81
CA LEU A 427 -26.32 9.06 10.02
C LEU A 427 -25.97 8.63 8.58
N ALA A 428 -25.04 9.31 7.94
CA ALA A 428 -24.58 8.94 6.60
C ALA A 428 -23.93 7.53 6.59
N ARG A 429 -23.12 7.20 7.61
CA ARG A 429 -22.53 5.86 7.77
C ARG A 429 -23.59 4.77 7.91
N MET A 430 -24.67 5.06 8.65
CA MET A 430 -25.79 4.12 8.82
C MET A 430 -26.57 3.91 7.51
N GLU A 431 -26.78 4.96 6.71
CA GLU A 431 -27.38 4.87 5.37
C GLU A 431 -26.55 3.98 4.44
N GLU A 432 -25.24 4.17 4.46
CA GLU A 432 -24.29 3.35 3.70
C GLU A 432 -24.30 1.88 4.16
N GLN A 433 -24.29 1.66 5.46
CA GLN A 433 -24.34 0.31 6.02
C GLN A 433 -25.68 -0.37 5.73
N ALA A 434 -26.78 0.39 5.73
CA ALA A 434 -28.09 -0.12 5.32
C ALA A 434 -28.06 -0.60 3.87
N PHE A 435 -27.41 0.15 2.95
CA PHE A 435 -27.26 -0.26 1.56
C PHE A 435 -26.48 -1.57 1.45
N VAL A 436 -25.36 -1.69 2.16
CA VAL A 436 -24.54 -2.90 2.16
C VAL A 436 -25.34 -4.10 2.66
N PHE A 437 -26.07 -3.97 3.78
CA PHE A 437 -26.91 -5.04 4.29
C PHE A 437 -28.04 -5.40 3.34
N TRP A 438 -28.64 -4.41 2.68
CA TRP A 438 -29.70 -4.65 1.72
C TRP A 438 -29.22 -5.44 0.51
N ALA A 439 -28.10 -5.02 -0.07
CA ALA A 439 -27.49 -5.65 -1.24
C ALA A 439 -26.93 -7.05 -0.93
N ASP A 440 -26.53 -7.31 0.33
CA ASP A 440 -26.09 -8.63 0.81
C ASP A 440 -27.28 -9.55 1.23
N GLY A 441 -28.53 -9.10 1.01
CA GLY A 441 -29.73 -9.87 1.38
C GLY A 441 -30.12 -9.85 2.85
N GLN A 442 -29.43 -9.04 3.68
CA GLN A 442 -29.69 -8.89 5.12
C GLN A 442 -30.75 -7.80 5.36
N HIS A 443 -31.93 -7.99 4.80
CA HIS A 443 -32.97 -6.96 4.71
C HIS A 443 -33.47 -6.46 6.07
N GLU A 444 -33.48 -7.29 7.08
CA GLU A 444 -33.89 -6.90 8.44
C GLU A 444 -32.88 -5.91 9.04
N ARG A 445 -31.58 -6.22 8.96
CA ARG A 445 -30.51 -5.31 9.40
C ARG A 445 -30.52 -3.99 8.67
N ALA A 446 -30.72 -4.02 7.35
CA ALA A 446 -30.86 -2.83 6.51
C ALA A 446 -32.01 -1.94 6.99
N THR A 447 -33.18 -2.56 7.25
CA THR A 447 -34.36 -1.85 7.76
C THR A 447 -34.11 -1.22 9.13
N LEU A 448 -33.45 -1.93 10.04
CA LEU A 448 -33.08 -1.41 11.37
C LEU A 448 -32.06 -0.26 11.29
N CYS A 449 -31.07 -0.35 10.40
CA CYS A 449 -30.14 0.76 10.17
C CYS A 449 -30.89 2.03 9.70
N LEU A 450 -31.81 1.90 8.74
CA LEU A 450 -32.63 3.04 8.32
C LEU A 450 -33.58 3.54 9.42
N ALA A 451 -34.08 2.64 10.27
CA ALA A 451 -34.89 3.04 11.42
C ALA A 451 -34.10 3.87 12.44
N CYS A 452 -32.78 3.75 12.49
CA CYS A 452 -31.93 4.64 13.30
C CYS A 452 -31.76 6.03 12.69
N VAL A 453 -31.93 6.17 11.37
CA VAL A 453 -31.64 7.38 10.61
C VAL A 453 -32.89 8.22 10.36
N LEU A 454 -33.93 7.60 9.78
CA LEU A 454 -35.08 8.30 9.24
C LEU A 454 -35.77 9.24 10.24
N PRO A 455 -36.01 8.85 11.51
CA PRO A 455 -36.65 9.76 12.45
C PRO A 455 -35.88 11.06 12.69
N LEU A 456 -34.53 10.99 12.70
CA LEU A 456 -33.67 12.16 12.91
C LEU A 456 -33.50 13.00 11.62
N ARG A 457 -33.61 12.38 10.44
CA ARG A 457 -33.62 13.10 9.14
C ARG A 457 -34.96 13.81 8.90
N ASP A 458 -36.06 13.16 9.27
CA ASP A 458 -37.42 13.68 9.04
C ASP A 458 -37.80 14.79 10.02
N ASP A 459 -37.34 14.70 11.26
CA ASP A 459 -37.59 15.72 12.31
C ASP A 459 -36.27 16.24 12.90
N PRO A 460 -35.75 17.37 12.39
CA PRO A 460 -34.54 17.99 12.91
C PRO A 460 -34.62 18.45 14.38
N LEU A 461 -35.80 18.47 14.97
CA LEU A 461 -36.00 18.80 16.38
C LEU A 461 -35.97 17.57 17.27
N LEU A 462 -36.06 16.38 16.68
CA LEU A 462 -35.94 15.12 17.43
C LEU A 462 -34.52 14.96 17.96
N LYS A 463 -34.39 14.83 19.25
CA LYS A 463 -33.11 14.65 19.90
C LYS A 463 -32.64 13.18 19.82
N PRO A 464 -31.34 12.92 19.65
CA PRO A 464 -30.79 11.55 19.69
C PRO A 464 -31.18 10.79 20.95
N SER A 465 -31.26 11.43 22.11
CA SER A 465 -31.67 10.82 23.39
C SER A 465 -33.10 10.27 23.37
N ALA A 466 -33.99 10.82 22.54
CA ALA A 466 -35.35 10.32 22.37
C ALA A 466 -35.43 9.03 21.53
N HIS A 467 -34.36 8.69 20.81
CA HIS A 467 -34.30 7.51 19.96
C HIS A 467 -33.63 6.33 20.70
N PRO A 468 -34.23 5.14 20.78
CA PRO A 468 -33.75 4.02 21.61
C PRO A 468 -32.32 3.57 21.28
N PHE A 469 -31.94 3.52 19.99
CA PHE A 469 -30.60 3.14 19.55
C PHE A 469 -29.54 4.11 20.04
N TRP A 470 -29.69 5.40 19.72
CA TRP A 470 -28.70 6.43 20.03
C TRP A 470 -28.51 6.61 21.53
N ARG A 471 -29.61 6.54 22.30
CA ARG A 471 -29.56 6.57 23.76
C ARG A 471 -28.77 5.41 24.33
N LEU A 472 -29.06 4.17 23.91
CA LEU A 472 -28.37 2.99 24.42
C LEU A 472 -26.89 2.99 24.00
N TRP A 473 -26.58 3.45 22.79
CA TRP A 473 -25.19 3.56 22.34
C TRP A 473 -24.41 4.58 23.17
N ALA A 474 -24.97 5.77 23.42
CA ALA A 474 -24.37 6.76 24.32
C ALA A 474 -24.15 6.19 25.73
N GLU A 475 -25.14 5.50 26.29
CA GLU A 475 -25.02 4.86 27.61
C GLU A 475 -23.83 3.92 27.68
N ARG A 476 -23.66 3.07 26.67
CA ARG A 476 -22.53 2.12 26.58
C ARG A 476 -21.17 2.84 26.47
N LEU A 477 -21.08 3.85 25.62
CA LEU A 477 -19.84 4.65 25.44
C LEU A 477 -19.47 5.39 26.73
N LEU A 478 -20.43 6.05 27.36
CA LEU A 478 -20.22 6.77 28.62
C LEU A 478 -19.87 5.81 29.77
N GLN A 479 -20.47 4.64 29.81
CA GLN A 479 -20.13 3.60 30.80
C GLN A 479 -18.69 3.07 30.57
N ALA A 480 -18.31 2.79 29.34
CA ALA A 480 -16.96 2.35 29.01
C ALA A 480 -15.92 3.40 29.42
N HIS A 481 -16.15 4.66 29.07
CA HIS A 481 -15.28 5.79 29.45
C HIS A 481 -15.12 5.93 30.98
N ARG A 482 -16.21 5.82 31.73
CA ARG A 482 -16.14 5.85 33.21
C ARG A 482 -15.34 4.69 33.79
N GLN A 483 -15.50 3.48 33.24
CA GLN A 483 -14.72 2.32 33.67
C GLN A 483 -13.23 2.49 33.37
N GLU A 484 -12.89 3.06 32.22
CA GLU A 484 -11.51 3.34 31.84
C GLU A 484 -10.89 4.40 32.76
N SER A 485 -11.57 5.52 32.98
CA SER A 485 -11.16 6.57 33.92
C SER A 485 -10.98 6.07 35.36
N GLN A 486 -11.85 5.16 35.81
CA GLN A 486 -11.69 4.52 37.12
C GLN A 486 -10.48 3.58 37.17
N ARG A 487 -10.19 2.84 36.09
CA ARG A 487 -9.00 2.00 36.00
C ARG A 487 -7.72 2.82 35.98
N GLU A 488 -7.70 3.92 35.25
CA GLU A 488 -6.58 4.86 35.22
C GLU A 488 -6.35 5.49 36.58
N GLN A 489 -7.41 5.94 37.26
CA GLN A 489 -7.30 6.46 38.62
C GLN A 489 -6.85 5.39 39.61
N ALA A 490 -7.29 4.16 39.47
CA ALA A 490 -6.85 3.05 40.31
C ALA A 490 -5.39 2.66 40.02
N SER A 491 -4.96 2.71 38.76
CA SER A 491 -3.57 2.46 38.36
C SER A 491 -2.65 3.63 38.68
N GLY A 492 -3.15 4.86 38.61
CA GLY A 492 -2.43 6.09 39.00
C GLY A 492 -2.36 6.33 40.52
N ARG A 493 -3.15 5.60 41.30
CA ARG A 493 -3.04 5.54 42.78
C ARG A 493 -1.91 4.63 43.26
N LEU A 494 -0.73 4.74 42.67
CA LEU A 494 0.52 4.40 43.32
C LEU A 494 1.02 5.62 44.13
N ILE A 495 0.20 6.21 44.98
CA ILE A 495 0.67 6.80 46.20
C ILE A 495 0.87 5.59 47.13
N VAL A 496 2.01 4.95 46.99
CA VAL A 496 2.54 4.04 48.00
C VAL A 496 2.58 4.88 49.27
N THR A 497 1.77 4.56 50.25
CA THR A 497 1.86 5.25 51.53
C THR A 497 3.26 5.05 52.08
N PRO A 498 3.82 5.98 52.85
CA PRO A 498 5.15 5.81 53.44
C PRO A 498 5.32 4.48 54.19
N GLU A 499 4.24 3.90 54.70
CA GLU A 499 4.22 2.61 55.38
C GLU A 499 4.30 1.44 54.38
N GLU A 500 3.64 1.52 53.22
CA GLU A 500 3.72 0.50 52.13
C GLU A 500 5.10 0.57 51.45
N ALA A 501 5.65 1.77 51.24
CA ALA A 501 7.01 1.95 50.73
C ALA A 501 8.08 1.40 51.70
N ALA A 502 7.87 1.57 53.00
CA ALA A 502 8.74 0.99 54.01
C ALA A 502 8.64 -0.53 54.06
N ALA A 503 7.41 -1.09 53.92
CA ALA A 503 7.18 -2.53 53.90
C ALA A 503 7.77 -3.19 52.62
N GLU A 504 7.70 -2.53 51.46
CA GLU A 504 8.27 -3.00 50.21
C GLU A 504 9.80 -2.93 50.22
N ALA A 505 10.38 -1.87 50.79
CA ALA A 505 11.83 -1.72 50.99
C ALA A 505 12.36 -2.79 51.97
N GLU A 506 11.59 -3.15 52.98
CA GLU A 506 11.95 -4.19 53.95
C GLU A 506 11.81 -5.60 53.33
N ALA A 507 10.79 -5.84 52.49
CA ALA A 507 10.63 -7.07 51.70
C ALA A 507 11.74 -7.26 50.67
N ALA A 508 12.16 -6.20 49.99
CA ALA A 508 13.31 -6.21 49.05
C ALA A 508 14.64 -6.51 49.77
N ARG A 509 14.83 -5.98 51.00
CA ARG A 509 15.99 -6.31 51.84
C ARG A 509 16.02 -7.77 52.30
N ARG A 510 14.87 -8.41 52.39
CA ARG A 510 14.74 -9.84 52.76
C ARG A 510 14.79 -10.79 51.56
N GLY A 511 15.05 -10.27 50.34
CA GLY A 511 15.24 -11.09 49.13
C GLY A 511 13.96 -11.69 48.56
N PHE A 512 12.78 -11.15 48.88
CA PHE A 512 11.52 -11.54 48.26
C PHE A 512 11.30 -10.77 46.93
N PRO A 513 10.96 -11.44 45.82
CA PRO A 513 10.63 -10.73 44.59
C PRO A 513 9.37 -9.87 44.78
N PRO A 514 9.30 -8.67 44.12
CA PRO A 514 8.17 -7.77 44.24
C PRO A 514 6.88 -8.51 43.80
N ARG A 515 5.83 -8.44 44.61
CA ARG A 515 4.50 -8.96 44.25
C ARG A 515 3.98 -8.19 43.03
N ARG A 516 3.76 -8.89 41.92
CA ARG A 516 3.05 -8.31 40.77
C ARG A 516 1.64 -7.93 41.23
N PRO A 517 1.17 -6.72 40.95
CA PRO A 517 -0.23 -6.36 41.21
C PRO A 517 -1.14 -7.31 40.41
N ARG A 518 -2.19 -7.76 41.05
CA ARG A 518 -3.24 -8.61 40.45
C ARG A 518 -4.18 -7.81 39.58
#